data_1476b6cd250cda4fdf38c07cc78126f7
#
_entry.id   1476b6cd250cda4fdf38c07cc78126f7
#
_cell.length_a   1.000
_cell.length_b   1.000
_cell.length_c   1.000
_cell.angle_alpha   90.00
_cell.angle_beta   90.00
_cell.angle_gamma   90.00
#
_symmetry.space_group_name_H-M   'P 1'
#
loop_
_entity.id
_entity.type
_entity.pdbx_description
1 polymer ?
#
loop_
_entity_poly.entity_id
_entity_poly.type
_entity_poly.pdbx_seq_one_letter_code
_entity_poly.pdbx_strand_id
1 'polypeptide(L)'
;GVELFKMGEPGVPTVHEFLEEKLGDGMCLGFDGRTVNAKEAVELKKILGKKGAFLSVDYDLIGEVWENRPALSCEPVTELDIKWAGESRADKCARIRKAMEKKGADLFVLTSLDDIAWLLNIRGGDIHCCPVVLSYLVMTKTEIRLFANEKAFQTDVLEALEKDGVTLFPYDSIYEYVKTFKKDKKVLLCKKKVNSRLVSNIPADTRILDEENLTLLPKATKNPVEVENERIAHIRDGVAVTKFIYWLKKNVGRIPITELSAAEKLYEFRSEQEDFIDNSFDPIIAYGKHAAIVHYFATPETDIPLEPSGFLLADTGGHYKEGTTDITRTVVMGPATEEEKKYFTAVLRGTLNLGAARFLHGCTGVNLDILARQPLWEMGEDFKHGTGHGVG
;
A
#
# COMPACT_ATOMS: atom_id res chain seq x y z
N GLY A 1 23.60 13.38 -17.06
CA GLY A 1 23.48 13.11 -15.62
C GLY A 1 22.05 13.27 -15.16
N VAL A 2 21.75 12.83 -13.95
CA VAL A 2 20.44 13.02 -13.30
C VAL A 2 20.58 14.21 -12.35
N GLU A 3 19.63 15.14 -12.38
CA GLU A 3 19.54 16.26 -11.47
C GLU A 3 18.44 16.01 -10.45
N LEU A 4 18.75 16.18 -9.16
CA LEU A 4 17.80 15.99 -8.05
C LEU A 4 17.18 17.32 -7.64
N PHE A 5 15.87 17.44 -7.77
CA PHE A 5 15.07 18.53 -7.21
C PHE A 5 14.53 18.12 -5.84
N LYS A 6 14.98 18.79 -4.78
CA LYS A 6 14.53 18.55 -3.40
C LYS A 6 13.17 19.22 -3.17
N MET A 7 12.12 18.68 -3.79
CA MET A 7 10.77 19.22 -3.70
C MET A 7 10.32 19.36 -2.23
N GLY A 8 9.80 20.53 -1.88
CA GLY A 8 9.44 20.89 -0.50
C GLY A 8 10.44 21.83 0.19
N GLU A 9 11.66 21.97 -0.33
CA GLU A 9 12.59 22.98 0.14
C GLU A 9 12.25 24.36 -0.48
N PRO A 10 12.50 25.47 0.24
CA PRO A 10 12.25 26.81 -0.28
C PRO A 10 12.94 27.07 -1.63
N GLY A 11 12.19 27.52 -2.63
CA GLY A 11 12.70 27.86 -3.96
C GLY A 11 12.88 26.66 -4.90
N VAL A 12 12.52 25.44 -4.48
CA VAL A 12 12.53 24.24 -5.34
C VAL A 12 11.13 24.05 -5.93
N PRO A 13 10.99 24.00 -7.27
CA PRO A 13 9.69 23.87 -7.90
C PRO A 13 9.07 22.47 -7.66
N THR A 14 7.75 22.42 -7.57
CA THR A 14 6.97 21.18 -7.69
C THR A 14 7.05 20.66 -9.12
N VAL A 15 6.66 19.39 -9.32
CA VAL A 15 6.59 18.80 -10.67
C VAL A 15 5.69 19.63 -11.59
N HIS A 16 4.55 20.11 -11.11
CA HIS A 16 3.64 20.95 -11.89
C HIS A 16 4.26 22.30 -12.29
N GLU A 17 4.90 23.00 -11.37
CA GLU A 17 5.58 24.25 -11.61
C GLU A 17 6.75 24.09 -12.61
N PHE A 18 7.53 23.01 -12.44
CA PHE A 18 8.61 22.68 -13.36
C PHE A 18 8.08 22.44 -14.79
N LEU A 19 7.02 21.64 -14.95
CA LEU A 19 6.42 21.38 -16.25
C LEU A 19 5.77 22.63 -16.86
N GLU A 20 5.13 23.48 -16.06
CA GLU A 20 4.56 24.74 -16.50
C GLU A 20 5.65 25.72 -16.98
N GLU A 21 6.84 25.71 -16.35
CA GLU A 21 7.99 26.53 -16.76
C GLU A 21 8.63 26.01 -18.06
N LYS A 22 8.84 24.69 -18.16
CA LYS A 22 9.65 24.08 -19.24
C LYS A 22 8.87 23.80 -20.52
N LEU A 23 7.55 23.63 -20.44
CA LEU A 23 6.72 23.31 -21.61
C LEU A 23 6.00 24.54 -22.16
N GLY A 24 6.07 24.70 -23.47
CA GLY A 24 5.49 25.82 -24.20
C GLY A 24 4.65 25.37 -25.42
N ASP A 25 4.28 26.35 -26.24
CA ASP A 25 3.43 26.14 -27.42
C ASP A 25 3.97 25.05 -28.34
N GLY A 26 3.08 24.16 -28.78
CA GLY A 26 3.39 23.06 -29.69
C GLY A 26 4.15 21.87 -29.02
N MET A 27 4.56 21.98 -27.75
CA MET A 27 5.26 20.87 -27.06
C MET A 27 4.27 19.81 -26.55
N CYS A 28 4.76 18.56 -26.44
CA CYS A 28 3.97 17.42 -25.94
C CYS A 28 4.63 16.81 -24.71
N LEU A 29 3.86 16.68 -23.64
CA LEU A 29 4.18 15.79 -22.53
C LEU A 29 3.59 14.41 -22.81
N GLY A 30 4.43 13.39 -22.90
CA GLY A 30 4.00 12.00 -23.12
C GLY A 30 4.31 11.10 -21.93
N PHE A 31 3.39 10.23 -21.57
CA PHE A 31 3.62 9.13 -20.63
C PHE A 31 2.66 7.96 -20.89
N ASP A 32 3.00 6.78 -20.37
CA ASP A 32 2.06 5.66 -20.38
C ASP A 32 0.89 5.94 -19.44
N GLY A 33 -0.28 6.16 -20.00
CA GLY A 33 -1.51 6.45 -19.26
C GLY A 33 -1.94 5.34 -18.28
N ARG A 34 -1.33 4.15 -18.34
CA ARG A 34 -1.56 3.06 -17.39
C ARG A 34 -0.86 3.31 -16.05
N THR A 35 0.16 4.16 -16.00
CA THR A 35 0.99 4.43 -14.82
C THR A 35 0.65 5.72 -14.07
N VAL A 36 -0.15 6.60 -14.67
CA VAL A 36 -0.55 7.88 -14.08
C VAL A 36 -2.06 7.91 -13.86
N ASN A 37 -2.49 8.31 -12.66
CA ASN A 37 -3.90 8.38 -12.35
C ASN A 37 -4.64 9.47 -13.15
N ALA A 38 -5.95 9.25 -13.33
CA ALA A 38 -6.76 10.12 -14.19
C ALA A 38 -6.91 11.55 -13.65
N LYS A 39 -6.88 11.74 -12.33
CA LYS A 39 -6.96 13.08 -11.75
C LYS A 39 -5.71 13.89 -12.09
N GLU A 40 -4.53 13.32 -11.94
CA GLU A 40 -3.26 13.93 -12.28
C GLU A 40 -3.18 14.28 -13.78
N ALA A 41 -3.59 13.34 -14.65
CA ALA A 41 -3.62 13.60 -16.08
C ALA A 41 -4.55 14.77 -16.46
N VAL A 42 -5.69 14.92 -15.79
CA VAL A 42 -6.61 16.06 -16.00
C VAL A 42 -5.97 17.38 -15.55
N GLU A 43 -5.28 17.39 -14.41
CA GLU A 43 -4.59 18.56 -13.89
C GLU A 43 -3.43 18.98 -14.81
N LEU A 44 -2.61 18.03 -15.26
CA LEU A 44 -1.54 18.27 -16.23
C LEU A 44 -2.10 18.80 -17.55
N LYS A 45 -3.15 18.19 -18.09
CA LYS A 45 -3.79 18.66 -19.34
C LYS A 45 -4.27 20.12 -19.21
N LYS A 46 -4.81 20.50 -18.07
CA LYS A 46 -5.25 21.88 -17.79
C LYS A 46 -4.08 22.87 -17.74
N ILE A 47 -2.97 22.48 -17.08
CA ILE A 47 -1.76 23.31 -16.98
C ILE A 47 -1.15 23.51 -18.38
N LEU A 48 -0.93 22.44 -19.10
CA LEU A 48 -0.32 22.45 -20.45
C LEU A 48 -1.16 23.23 -21.47
N GLY A 49 -2.49 23.07 -21.41
CA GLY A 49 -3.40 23.78 -22.33
C GLY A 49 -3.33 25.29 -22.22
N LYS A 50 -2.99 25.86 -21.06
CA LYS A 50 -2.77 27.31 -20.89
C LYS A 50 -1.54 27.83 -21.65
N LYS A 51 -0.61 26.94 -21.95
CA LYS A 51 0.66 27.24 -22.64
C LYS A 51 0.69 26.82 -24.10
N GLY A 52 -0.42 26.30 -24.64
CA GLY A 52 -0.46 25.75 -25.98
C GLY A 52 0.23 24.39 -26.14
N ALA A 53 0.64 23.77 -25.02
CA ALA A 53 1.18 22.42 -24.99
C ALA A 53 0.07 21.38 -24.85
N PHE A 54 0.36 20.13 -25.16
CA PHE A 54 -0.62 19.04 -25.11
C PHE A 54 -0.10 17.80 -24.39
N LEU A 55 -1.03 16.92 -23.99
CA LEU A 55 -0.75 15.69 -23.27
C LEU A 55 -1.03 14.48 -24.15
N SER A 56 -0.11 13.53 -24.22
CA SER A 56 -0.28 12.20 -24.80
C SER A 56 -0.18 11.12 -23.74
N VAL A 57 -1.17 10.22 -23.69
CA VAL A 57 -1.25 9.15 -22.68
C VAL A 57 -1.26 7.75 -23.31
N ASP A 58 -1.04 7.67 -24.61
CA ASP A 58 -1.26 6.43 -25.37
C ASP A 58 0.03 5.64 -25.61
N TYR A 59 1.18 6.21 -25.30
CA TYR A 59 2.48 5.61 -25.58
C TYR A 59 3.20 5.11 -24.34
N ASP A 60 3.67 3.87 -24.41
CA ASP A 60 4.60 3.26 -23.43
C ASP A 60 6.04 3.42 -23.93
N LEU A 61 6.58 4.63 -23.81
CA LEU A 61 7.96 4.93 -24.21
C LEU A 61 9.01 4.10 -23.47
N ILE A 62 8.75 3.72 -22.22
CA ILE A 62 9.65 2.87 -21.45
C ILE A 62 9.66 1.46 -22.00
N GLY A 63 8.48 0.93 -22.39
CA GLY A 63 8.38 -0.38 -23.01
C GLY A 63 9.14 -0.52 -24.33
N GLU A 64 9.30 0.57 -25.08
CA GLU A 64 10.08 0.58 -26.34
C GLU A 64 11.58 0.43 -26.12
N VAL A 65 12.12 0.85 -24.99
CA VAL A 65 13.57 0.80 -24.67
C VAL A 65 13.92 -0.29 -23.66
N TRP A 66 12.94 -0.91 -23.01
CA TRP A 66 13.15 -1.96 -22.03
C TRP A 66 13.13 -3.35 -22.67
N GLU A 67 14.24 -3.76 -23.28
CA GLU A 67 14.35 -5.02 -24.04
C GLU A 67 14.01 -6.28 -23.23
N ASN A 68 14.34 -6.32 -21.96
CA ASN A 68 14.12 -7.47 -21.07
C ASN A 68 12.98 -7.23 -20.07
N ARG A 69 11.94 -6.52 -20.47
CA ARG A 69 10.78 -6.27 -19.62
C ARG A 69 10.11 -7.58 -19.22
N PRO A 70 9.93 -7.86 -17.91
CA PRO A 70 9.26 -9.06 -17.46
C PRO A 70 7.81 -9.08 -17.94
N ALA A 71 7.28 -10.28 -18.20
CA ALA A 71 5.87 -10.47 -18.47
C ALA A 71 5.02 -10.10 -17.23
N LEU A 72 3.71 -9.91 -17.45
CA LEU A 72 2.77 -9.76 -16.34
C LEU A 72 2.88 -10.96 -15.40
N SER A 73 2.98 -10.70 -14.11
CA SER A 73 3.05 -11.74 -13.08
C SER A 73 1.88 -12.73 -13.20
N CYS A 74 2.11 -13.96 -12.81
CA CYS A 74 1.11 -15.03 -12.77
C CYS A 74 1.27 -15.90 -11.51
N GLU A 75 1.63 -15.28 -10.40
CA GLU A 75 1.72 -15.98 -9.11
C GLU A 75 0.34 -16.58 -8.74
N PRO A 76 0.33 -17.78 -8.15
CA PRO A 76 -0.91 -18.49 -7.87
C PRO A 76 -1.88 -17.69 -7.00
N VAL A 77 -3.15 -17.63 -7.43
CA VAL A 77 -4.22 -17.03 -6.66
C VAL A 77 -4.82 -18.08 -5.73
N THR A 78 -5.06 -17.69 -4.48
CA THR A 78 -5.68 -18.51 -3.45
C THR A 78 -6.95 -17.84 -2.91
N GLU A 79 -7.90 -18.62 -2.43
CA GLU A 79 -9.04 -18.09 -1.67
C GLU A 79 -8.69 -17.87 -0.21
N LEU A 80 -9.20 -16.78 0.37
CA LEU A 80 -9.21 -16.56 1.81
C LEU A 80 -10.50 -17.16 2.38
N ASP A 81 -10.37 -18.21 3.18
CA ASP A 81 -11.48 -18.89 3.82
C ASP A 81 -12.30 -17.93 4.70
N ILE A 82 -13.61 -18.16 4.76
CA ILE A 82 -14.56 -17.37 5.56
C ILE A 82 -14.21 -17.35 7.05
N LYS A 83 -13.52 -18.36 7.55
CA LYS A 83 -13.06 -18.39 8.95
C LYS A 83 -12.06 -17.27 9.27
N TRP A 84 -11.36 -16.76 8.25
CA TRP A 84 -10.47 -15.60 8.37
C TRP A 84 -11.15 -14.32 7.88
N ALA A 85 -11.91 -14.36 6.78
CA ALA A 85 -12.56 -13.19 6.20
C ALA A 85 -13.82 -12.73 6.98
N GLY A 86 -14.49 -13.64 7.69
CA GLY A 86 -15.69 -13.37 8.49
C GLY A 86 -16.94 -12.97 7.71
N GLU A 87 -16.83 -12.70 6.41
CA GLU A 87 -17.93 -12.32 5.51
C GLU A 87 -17.70 -12.97 4.14
N SER A 88 -18.76 -13.53 3.55
CA SER A 88 -18.66 -14.18 2.23
C SER A 88 -18.45 -13.15 1.12
N ARG A 89 -17.84 -13.58 0.01
CA ARG A 89 -17.75 -12.80 -1.23
C ARG A 89 -19.11 -12.30 -1.69
N ALA A 90 -20.11 -13.17 -1.66
CA ALA A 90 -21.47 -12.87 -2.07
C ALA A 90 -22.08 -11.72 -1.23
N ASP A 91 -21.91 -11.76 0.10
CA ASP A 91 -22.44 -10.73 1.01
C ASP A 91 -21.73 -9.40 0.82
N LYS A 92 -20.38 -9.41 0.70
CA LYS A 92 -19.59 -8.20 0.38
C LYS A 92 -20.06 -7.57 -0.93
N CYS A 93 -20.20 -8.36 -1.98
CA CYS A 93 -20.69 -7.90 -3.29
C CYS A 93 -22.11 -7.35 -3.23
N ALA A 94 -23.03 -8.00 -2.48
CA ALA A 94 -24.38 -7.51 -2.28
C ALA A 94 -24.40 -6.16 -1.54
N ARG A 95 -23.54 -5.99 -0.55
CA ARG A 95 -23.37 -4.73 0.19
C ARG A 95 -22.87 -3.61 -0.73
N ILE A 96 -21.87 -3.88 -1.58
CA ILE A 96 -21.37 -2.90 -2.55
C ILE A 96 -22.43 -2.55 -3.60
N ARG A 97 -23.21 -3.51 -4.10
CA ARG A 97 -24.33 -3.21 -5.02
C ARG A 97 -25.38 -2.28 -4.40
N LYS A 98 -25.72 -2.47 -3.10
CA LYS A 98 -26.61 -1.53 -2.38
C LYS A 98 -26.00 -0.13 -2.30
N ALA A 99 -24.69 -0.02 -2.12
CA ALA A 99 -23.99 1.28 -2.12
C ALA A 99 -24.02 1.93 -3.52
N MET A 100 -23.80 1.15 -4.60
CA MET A 100 -23.96 1.61 -5.98
C MET A 100 -25.37 2.17 -6.23
N GLU A 101 -26.40 1.44 -5.79
CA GLU A 101 -27.80 1.88 -5.93
C GLU A 101 -28.05 3.21 -5.23
N LYS A 102 -27.62 3.38 -4.00
CA LYS A 102 -27.74 4.64 -3.25
C LYS A 102 -27.05 5.82 -3.96
N LYS A 103 -25.96 5.58 -4.67
CA LYS A 103 -25.24 6.57 -5.49
C LYS A 103 -25.86 6.75 -6.88
N GLY A 104 -26.81 5.89 -7.25
CA GLY A 104 -27.41 5.86 -8.57
C GLY A 104 -26.41 5.46 -9.65
N ALA A 105 -25.39 4.65 -9.30
CA ALA A 105 -24.40 4.12 -10.23
C ALA A 105 -24.91 2.82 -10.89
N ASP A 106 -24.69 2.70 -12.21
CA ASP A 106 -24.98 1.49 -12.95
C ASP A 106 -23.77 0.55 -13.03
N LEU A 107 -22.56 1.14 -13.06
CA LEU A 107 -21.29 0.42 -13.09
C LEU A 107 -20.36 1.00 -12.01
N PHE A 108 -19.56 0.14 -11.42
CA PHE A 108 -18.47 0.49 -10.50
C PHE A 108 -17.16 -0.07 -11.05
N VAL A 109 -16.20 0.79 -11.34
CA VAL A 109 -14.85 0.41 -11.79
C VAL A 109 -13.89 0.51 -10.61
N LEU A 110 -13.29 -0.61 -10.25
CA LEU A 110 -12.37 -0.76 -9.13
C LEU A 110 -11.00 -1.18 -9.64
N THR A 111 -9.96 -0.47 -9.24
CA THR A 111 -8.58 -0.71 -9.68
C THR A 111 -7.59 -0.81 -8.52
N SER A 112 -8.04 -0.62 -7.28
CA SER A 112 -7.23 -0.81 -6.08
C SER A 112 -7.13 -2.29 -5.78
N LEU A 113 -5.94 -2.86 -5.87
CA LEU A 113 -5.69 -4.29 -5.79
C LEU A 113 -6.09 -4.88 -4.43
N ASP A 114 -5.80 -4.18 -3.35
CA ASP A 114 -6.19 -4.51 -1.99
C ASP A 114 -7.71 -4.51 -1.78
N ASP A 115 -8.43 -3.57 -2.42
CA ASP A 115 -9.89 -3.52 -2.41
C ASP A 115 -10.50 -4.70 -3.18
N ILE A 116 -9.91 -5.08 -4.32
CA ILE A 116 -10.34 -6.25 -5.11
C ILE A 116 -10.09 -7.53 -4.33
N ALA A 117 -8.89 -7.70 -3.75
CA ALA A 117 -8.53 -8.85 -2.94
C ALA A 117 -9.47 -9.03 -1.73
N TRP A 118 -9.78 -7.93 -1.02
CA TRP A 118 -10.74 -7.93 0.07
C TRP A 118 -12.16 -8.25 -0.39
N LEU A 119 -12.64 -7.63 -1.47
CA LEU A 119 -14.00 -7.82 -1.97
C LEU A 119 -14.26 -9.26 -2.42
N LEU A 120 -13.29 -9.84 -3.10
CA LEU A 120 -13.40 -11.19 -3.67
C LEU A 120 -12.88 -12.30 -2.74
N ASN A 121 -12.35 -11.99 -1.57
CA ASN A 121 -11.70 -12.95 -0.67
C ASN A 121 -10.62 -13.77 -1.39
N ILE A 122 -9.78 -13.11 -2.18
CA ILE A 122 -8.64 -13.74 -2.87
C ILE A 122 -7.33 -13.13 -2.43
N ARG A 123 -6.26 -13.91 -2.52
CA ARG A 123 -4.89 -13.47 -2.30
C ARG A 123 -4.01 -13.97 -3.45
N GLY A 124 -2.93 -13.25 -3.74
CA GLY A 124 -1.93 -13.62 -4.73
C GLY A 124 -0.55 -13.10 -4.34
N GLY A 125 0.47 -13.40 -5.11
CA GLY A 125 1.86 -13.01 -4.86
C GLY A 125 2.42 -12.04 -5.91
N ASP A 126 1.58 -11.34 -6.66
CA ASP A 126 2.03 -10.51 -7.79
C ASP A 126 2.86 -9.28 -7.38
N ILE A 127 2.76 -8.85 -6.13
CA ILE A 127 3.52 -7.73 -5.58
C ILE A 127 4.28 -8.20 -4.34
N HIS A 128 5.57 -7.94 -4.30
CA HIS A 128 6.44 -8.27 -3.18
C HIS A 128 5.89 -7.71 -1.86
N CYS A 129 5.86 -8.51 -0.83
CA CYS A 129 5.30 -8.18 0.49
C CYS A 129 3.85 -7.66 0.46
N CYS A 130 3.08 -7.98 -0.57
CA CYS A 130 1.69 -7.56 -0.67
C CYS A 130 0.84 -8.67 -1.31
N PRO A 131 -0.05 -9.34 -0.55
CA PRO A 131 -0.74 -10.54 -1.02
C PRO A 131 -1.94 -10.19 -1.92
N VAL A 132 -1.69 -9.54 -3.04
CA VAL A 132 -2.69 -9.08 -4.01
C VAL A 132 -2.48 -9.69 -5.39
N VAL A 133 -3.51 -9.58 -6.22
CA VAL A 133 -3.52 -10.02 -7.61
C VAL A 133 -3.56 -8.79 -8.51
N LEU A 134 -2.66 -8.70 -9.49
CA LEU A 134 -2.72 -7.66 -10.52
C LEU A 134 -4.03 -7.78 -11.29
N SER A 135 -4.95 -6.87 -11.07
CA SER A 135 -6.31 -7.00 -11.60
C SER A 135 -7.04 -5.66 -11.71
N TYR A 136 -8.09 -5.68 -12.51
CA TYR A 136 -9.15 -4.68 -12.53
C TYR A 136 -10.49 -5.36 -12.30
N LEU A 137 -11.47 -4.62 -11.78
CA LEU A 137 -12.80 -5.16 -11.57
C LEU A 137 -13.85 -4.17 -12.06
N VAL A 138 -14.84 -4.67 -12.78
CA VAL A 138 -16.06 -3.91 -13.10
C VAL A 138 -17.27 -4.66 -12.56
N MET A 139 -18.01 -4.00 -11.66
CA MET A 139 -19.24 -4.51 -11.11
C MET A 139 -20.44 -3.79 -11.71
N THR A 140 -21.43 -4.58 -12.12
CA THR A 140 -22.75 -4.10 -12.51
C THR A 140 -23.80 -4.54 -11.47
N LYS A 141 -25.08 -4.24 -11.73
CA LYS A 141 -26.19 -4.73 -10.87
C LYS A 141 -26.25 -6.26 -10.80
N THR A 142 -25.82 -6.97 -11.85
CA THR A 142 -25.97 -8.43 -11.99
C THR A 142 -24.67 -9.18 -12.19
N GLU A 143 -23.63 -8.55 -12.73
CA GLU A 143 -22.37 -9.19 -13.12
C GLU A 143 -21.19 -8.60 -12.38
N ILE A 144 -20.13 -9.38 -12.21
CA ILE A 144 -18.80 -8.95 -11.77
C ILE A 144 -17.81 -9.49 -12.79
N ARG A 145 -17.08 -8.59 -13.41
CA ARG A 145 -16.00 -8.90 -14.35
C ARG A 145 -14.66 -8.61 -13.71
N LEU A 146 -13.88 -9.65 -13.53
CA LEU A 146 -12.51 -9.58 -13.05
C LEU A 146 -11.57 -9.67 -14.25
N PHE A 147 -10.65 -8.74 -14.38
CA PHE A 147 -9.66 -8.71 -15.45
C PHE A 147 -8.30 -8.96 -14.82
N ALA A 148 -7.71 -10.12 -15.09
CA ALA A 148 -6.44 -10.55 -14.51
C ALA A 148 -5.71 -11.52 -15.44
N ASN A 149 -4.49 -11.93 -15.05
CA ASN A 149 -3.78 -12.98 -15.78
C ASN A 149 -4.43 -14.35 -15.50
N GLU A 150 -5.06 -14.93 -16.51
CA GLU A 150 -5.79 -16.21 -16.39
C GLU A 150 -4.90 -17.35 -15.90
N LYS A 151 -3.59 -17.31 -16.18
CA LYS A 151 -2.64 -18.36 -15.76
C LYS A 151 -2.42 -18.42 -14.25
N ALA A 152 -2.77 -17.36 -13.52
CA ALA A 152 -2.65 -17.29 -12.06
C ALA A 152 -3.75 -18.06 -11.32
N PHE A 153 -4.84 -18.41 -12.01
CA PHE A 153 -6.03 -18.99 -11.38
C PHE A 153 -6.10 -20.49 -11.59
N GLN A 154 -6.13 -21.26 -10.51
CA GLN A 154 -6.40 -22.68 -10.53
C GLN A 154 -7.90 -22.96 -10.72
N THR A 155 -8.24 -24.18 -11.17
CA THR A 155 -9.63 -24.55 -11.51
C THR A 155 -10.61 -24.39 -10.34
N ASP A 156 -10.21 -24.76 -9.14
CA ASP A 156 -11.02 -24.66 -7.92
C ASP A 156 -11.36 -23.21 -7.56
N VAL A 157 -10.39 -22.31 -7.69
CA VAL A 157 -10.59 -20.87 -7.48
C VAL A 157 -11.54 -20.29 -8.54
N LEU A 158 -11.39 -20.70 -9.81
CA LEU A 158 -12.28 -20.27 -10.89
C LEU A 158 -13.71 -20.72 -10.66
N GLU A 159 -13.93 -21.98 -10.31
CA GLU A 159 -15.26 -22.54 -10.02
C GLU A 159 -15.92 -21.81 -8.85
N ALA A 160 -15.16 -21.50 -7.79
CA ALA A 160 -15.65 -20.72 -6.65
C ALA A 160 -16.03 -19.28 -7.02
N LEU A 161 -15.23 -18.61 -7.86
CA LEU A 161 -15.52 -17.26 -8.37
C LEU A 161 -16.79 -17.27 -9.25
N GLU A 162 -16.89 -18.22 -10.20
CA GLU A 162 -18.04 -18.35 -11.10
C GLU A 162 -19.34 -18.64 -10.34
N LYS A 163 -19.29 -19.48 -9.32
CA LYS A 163 -20.42 -19.77 -8.44
C LYS A 163 -20.99 -18.51 -7.78
N ASP A 164 -20.14 -17.54 -7.47
CA ASP A 164 -20.51 -16.25 -6.88
C ASP A 164 -20.75 -15.15 -7.92
N GLY A 165 -20.83 -15.51 -9.21
CA GLY A 165 -21.14 -14.60 -10.31
C GLY A 165 -19.98 -13.68 -10.74
N VAL A 166 -18.75 -14.11 -10.48
CA VAL A 166 -17.52 -13.42 -10.95
C VAL A 166 -16.99 -14.16 -12.17
N THR A 167 -16.86 -13.44 -13.29
CA THR A 167 -16.29 -13.99 -14.53
C THR A 167 -14.93 -13.39 -14.79
N LEU A 168 -13.93 -14.24 -15.04
CA LEU A 168 -12.57 -13.86 -15.36
C LEU A 168 -12.40 -13.48 -16.83
N PHE A 169 -11.62 -12.44 -17.11
CA PHE A 169 -11.26 -11.95 -18.44
C PHE A 169 -9.76 -11.63 -18.49
N PRO A 170 -9.13 -11.68 -19.68
CA PRO A 170 -7.73 -11.27 -19.83
C PRO A 170 -7.47 -9.86 -19.33
N TYR A 171 -6.34 -9.65 -18.61
CA TYR A 171 -5.99 -8.42 -17.91
C TYR A 171 -6.19 -7.15 -18.73
N ASP A 172 -5.61 -7.10 -19.94
CA ASP A 172 -5.65 -5.90 -20.80
C ASP A 172 -7.01 -5.69 -21.49
N SER A 173 -7.90 -6.68 -21.48
CA SER A 173 -9.21 -6.56 -22.13
C SER A 173 -10.12 -5.52 -21.46
N ILE A 174 -9.79 -5.07 -20.25
CA ILE A 174 -10.49 -3.96 -19.57
C ILE A 174 -10.52 -2.69 -20.45
N TYR A 175 -9.41 -2.38 -21.14
CA TYR A 175 -9.31 -1.15 -21.96
C TYR A 175 -10.27 -1.15 -23.15
N GLU A 176 -10.54 -2.31 -23.72
CA GLU A 176 -11.58 -2.44 -24.78
C GLU A 176 -12.98 -2.53 -24.17
N TYR A 177 -13.12 -3.16 -23.03
CA TYR A 177 -14.42 -3.29 -22.37
C TYR A 177 -15.01 -1.93 -21.97
N VAL A 178 -14.20 -1.01 -21.40
CA VAL A 178 -14.71 0.31 -21.00
C VAL A 178 -15.17 1.16 -22.17
N LYS A 179 -14.69 0.93 -23.40
CA LYS A 179 -15.17 1.60 -24.63
C LYS A 179 -16.63 1.23 -24.95
N THR A 180 -17.12 0.11 -24.42
CA THR A 180 -18.50 -0.35 -24.64
C THR A 180 -19.53 0.30 -23.70
N PHE A 181 -19.07 1.15 -22.77
CA PHE A 181 -19.97 1.81 -21.83
C PHE A 181 -20.93 2.76 -22.56
N LYS A 182 -22.22 2.67 -22.19
CA LYS A 182 -23.27 3.43 -22.84
C LYS A 182 -23.48 4.77 -22.18
N LYS A 183 -23.85 5.78 -22.97
CA LYS A 183 -24.10 7.16 -22.51
C LYS A 183 -25.21 7.31 -21.47
N ASP A 184 -26.18 6.39 -21.45
CA ASP A 184 -27.26 6.37 -20.47
C ASP A 184 -26.85 5.78 -19.13
N LYS A 185 -25.63 5.27 -19.02
CA LYS A 185 -25.08 4.66 -17.82
C LYS A 185 -24.25 5.62 -16.99
N LYS A 186 -24.32 5.45 -15.68
CA LYS A 186 -23.48 6.17 -14.71
C LYS A 186 -22.40 5.26 -14.19
N VAL A 187 -21.16 5.64 -14.40
CA VAL A 187 -19.96 4.88 -14.00
C VAL A 187 -19.36 5.53 -12.76
N LEU A 188 -19.34 4.83 -11.64
CA LEU A 188 -18.64 5.25 -10.45
C LEU A 188 -17.20 4.76 -10.51
N LEU A 189 -16.27 5.65 -10.28
CA LEU A 189 -14.83 5.36 -10.17
C LEU A 189 -14.13 6.49 -9.38
N CYS A 190 -12.98 6.20 -8.83
CA CYS A 190 -12.13 7.19 -8.17
C CYS A 190 -10.98 7.62 -9.09
N LYS A 191 -11.03 8.83 -9.65
CA LYS A 191 -10.00 9.33 -10.57
C LYS A 191 -8.61 9.41 -9.97
N LYS A 192 -8.48 9.50 -8.65
CA LYS A 192 -7.19 9.44 -7.96
C LYS A 192 -6.55 8.05 -7.98
N LYS A 193 -7.34 6.99 -8.20
CA LYS A 193 -6.90 5.58 -8.17
C LYS A 193 -6.92 4.91 -9.52
N VAL A 194 -7.85 5.29 -10.39
CA VAL A 194 -7.96 4.74 -11.75
C VAL A 194 -6.95 5.40 -12.67
N ASN A 195 -6.26 4.63 -13.50
CA ASN A 195 -5.29 5.14 -14.43
C ASN A 195 -5.95 5.97 -15.59
N SER A 196 -5.19 6.91 -16.13
CA SER A 196 -5.70 7.88 -17.10
C SER A 196 -6.09 7.25 -18.44
N ARG A 197 -5.39 6.19 -18.89
CA ARG A 197 -5.73 5.48 -20.14
C ARG A 197 -7.08 4.79 -20.04
N LEU A 198 -7.40 4.20 -18.90
CA LEU A 198 -8.70 3.57 -18.68
C LEU A 198 -9.83 4.61 -18.79
N VAL A 199 -9.65 5.77 -18.14
CA VAL A 199 -10.66 6.84 -18.18
C VAL A 199 -10.77 7.48 -19.57
N SER A 200 -9.66 7.65 -20.30
CA SER A 200 -9.68 8.18 -21.67
C SER A 200 -10.39 7.27 -22.67
N ASN A 201 -10.45 5.96 -22.38
CA ASN A 201 -11.17 4.99 -23.23
C ASN A 201 -12.67 4.93 -22.93
N ILE A 202 -13.15 5.49 -21.82
CA ILE A 202 -14.59 5.61 -21.56
C ILE A 202 -15.18 6.65 -22.54
N PRO A 203 -16.29 6.35 -23.25
CA PRO A 203 -16.91 7.29 -24.17
C PRO A 203 -17.20 8.65 -23.51
N ALA A 204 -16.89 9.74 -24.19
CA ALA A 204 -16.96 11.10 -23.64
C ALA A 204 -18.36 11.53 -23.16
N ASP A 205 -19.41 10.91 -23.70
CA ASP A 205 -20.81 11.14 -23.33
C ASP A 205 -21.29 10.24 -22.18
N THR A 206 -20.45 9.35 -21.66
CA THR A 206 -20.74 8.53 -20.47
C THR A 206 -20.62 9.39 -19.21
N ARG A 207 -21.60 9.29 -18.31
CA ARG A 207 -21.59 10.04 -17.05
C ARG A 207 -20.69 9.37 -16.02
N ILE A 208 -19.56 9.98 -15.68
CA ILE A 208 -18.66 9.55 -14.63
C ILE A 208 -19.07 10.19 -13.30
N LEU A 209 -19.22 9.37 -12.25
CA LEU A 209 -19.33 9.76 -10.86
C LEU A 209 -17.94 9.57 -10.23
N ASP A 210 -17.21 10.68 -10.03
CA ASP A 210 -15.87 10.68 -9.42
C ASP A 210 -16.01 10.73 -7.90
N GLU A 211 -15.94 9.55 -7.28
CA GLU A 211 -16.09 9.39 -5.83
C GLU A 211 -15.07 8.38 -5.31
N GLU A 212 -14.85 8.37 -4.00
CA GLU A 212 -14.00 7.35 -3.35
C GLU A 212 -14.58 5.95 -3.58
N ASN A 213 -13.70 4.94 -3.60
CA ASN A 213 -14.10 3.54 -3.76
C ASN A 213 -15.14 3.16 -2.70
N LEU A 214 -16.22 2.54 -3.15
CA LEU A 214 -17.29 2.05 -2.26
C LEU A 214 -16.81 0.98 -1.27
N THR A 215 -15.66 0.37 -1.55
CA THR A 215 -14.99 -0.63 -0.72
C THR A 215 -14.15 -0.02 0.41
N LEU A 216 -13.73 1.23 0.29
CA LEU A 216 -12.76 1.86 1.20
C LEU A 216 -13.18 1.77 2.67
N LEU A 217 -14.34 2.30 3.02
CA LEU A 217 -14.83 2.30 4.40
C LEU A 217 -15.24 0.89 4.89
N PRO A 218 -15.98 0.08 4.10
CA PRO A 218 -16.29 -1.30 4.48
C PRO A 218 -15.06 -2.17 4.75
N LYS A 219 -13.98 -2.02 3.97
CA LYS A 219 -12.71 -2.73 4.18
C LYS A 219 -11.99 -2.24 5.44
N ALA A 220 -11.94 -0.92 5.64
CA ALA A 220 -11.29 -0.33 6.82
C ALA A 220 -12.03 -0.64 8.14
N THR A 221 -13.33 -0.94 8.07
CA THR A 221 -14.15 -1.32 9.23
C THR A 221 -14.17 -2.84 9.37
N LYS A 222 -13.28 -3.37 10.19
CA LYS A 222 -13.15 -4.82 10.40
C LYS A 222 -14.40 -5.40 11.06
N ASN A 223 -14.85 -6.56 10.59
CA ASN A 223 -15.89 -7.35 11.25
C ASN A 223 -15.33 -8.05 12.52
N PRO A 224 -16.19 -8.62 13.40
CA PRO A 224 -15.71 -9.27 14.64
C PRO A 224 -14.72 -10.42 14.42
N VAL A 225 -14.85 -11.16 13.31
CA VAL A 225 -13.93 -12.26 12.97
C VAL A 225 -12.57 -11.72 12.56
N GLU A 226 -12.53 -10.70 11.67
CA GLU A 226 -11.29 -10.02 11.28
C GLU A 226 -10.60 -9.39 12.49
N VAL A 227 -11.34 -8.80 13.45
CA VAL A 227 -10.75 -8.23 14.68
C VAL A 227 -10.10 -9.31 15.55
N GLU A 228 -10.75 -10.46 15.74
CA GLU A 228 -10.20 -11.54 16.54
C GLU A 228 -8.99 -12.19 15.86
N ASN A 229 -9.08 -12.41 14.57
CA ASN A 229 -7.98 -12.93 13.76
C ASN A 229 -6.76 -12.00 13.80
N GLU A 230 -6.97 -10.69 13.69
CA GLU A 230 -5.88 -9.70 13.79
C GLU A 230 -5.19 -9.75 15.17
N ARG A 231 -5.93 -9.97 16.25
CA ARG A 231 -5.36 -10.20 17.59
C ARG A 231 -4.48 -11.46 17.63
N ILE A 232 -4.94 -12.54 16.99
CA ILE A 232 -4.17 -13.80 16.90
C ILE A 232 -2.88 -13.57 16.12
N ALA A 233 -2.94 -12.90 14.97
CA ALA A 233 -1.76 -12.55 14.18
C ALA A 233 -0.74 -11.75 15.01
N HIS A 234 -1.19 -10.75 15.77
CA HIS A 234 -0.31 -9.96 16.66
C HIS A 234 0.27 -10.75 17.84
N ILE A 235 -0.43 -11.76 18.36
CA ILE A 235 0.12 -12.65 19.38
C ILE A 235 1.23 -13.51 18.77
N ARG A 236 1.01 -14.11 17.60
CA ARG A 236 1.99 -14.94 16.89
C ARG A 236 3.26 -14.13 16.53
N ASP A 237 3.07 -12.98 15.90
CA ASP A 237 4.20 -12.11 15.55
C ASP A 237 4.89 -11.54 16.80
N GLY A 238 4.14 -11.22 17.83
CA GLY A 238 4.68 -10.81 19.15
C GLY A 238 5.58 -11.86 19.78
N VAL A 239 5.29 -13.15 19.60
CA VAL A 239 6.17 -14.25 20.01
C VAL A 239 7.46 -14.23 19.21
N ALA A 240 7.39 -14.11 17.89
CA ALA A 240 8.57 -14.04 17.01
C ALA A 240 9.47 -12.85 17.36
N VAL A 241 8.89 -11.65 17.47
CA VAL A 241 9.62 -10.43 17.84
C VAL A 241 10.23 -10.52 19.24
N THR A 242 9.53 -11.14 20.20
CA THR A 242 10.06 -11.35 21.56
C THR A 242 11.26 -12.31 21.55
N LYS A 243 11.17 -13.42 20.82
CA LYS A 243 12.30 -14.35 20.61
C LYS A 243 13.50 -13.63 19.96
N PHE A 244 13.22 -12.78 18.97
CA PHE A 244 14.25 -12.00 18.29
C PHE A 244 14.97 -11.03 19.22
N ILE A 245 14.25 -10.23 20.00
CA ILE A 245 14.83 -9.29 20.97
C ILE A 245 15.65 -10.05 22.04
N TYR A 246 15.14 -11.18 22.52
CA TYR A 246 15.88 -12.03 23.45
C TYR A 246 17.18 -12.56 22.83
N TRP A 247 17.10 -13.07 21.59
CA TRP A 247 18.26 -13.58 20.86
C TRP A 247 19.31 -12.48 20.63
N LEU A 248 18.90 -11.29 20.20
CA LEU A 248 19.79 -10.13 20.03
C LEU A 248 20.55 -9.82 21.32
N LYS A 249 19.82 -9.61 22.42
CA LYS A 249 20.40 -9.24 23.72
C LYS A 249 21.35 -10.31 24.28
N LYS A 250 21.12 -11.56 23.92
CA LYS A 250 21.97 -12.67 24.37
C LYS A 250 23.26 -12.82 23.54
N ASN A 251 23.23 -12.45 22.27
CA ASN A 251 24.25 -12.79 21.30
C ASN A 251 25.09 -11.60 20.79
N VAL A 252 24.57 -10.37 20.84
CA VAL A 252 25.32 -9.19 20.42
C VAL A 252 26.63 -9.07 21.22
N GLY A 253 27.74 -8.80 20.51
CA GLY A 253 29.08 -8.77 21.09
C GLY A 253 29.67 -10.15 21.43
N ARG A 254 28.96 -11.27 21.17
CA ARG A 254 29.44 -12.64 21.39
C ARG A 254 29.61 -13.42 20.10
N ILE A 255 28.75 -13.17 19.13
CA ILE A 255 28.87 -13.71 17.78
C ILE A 255 28.73 -12.54 16.78
N PRO A 256 29.29 -12.67 15.57
CA PRO A 256 29.07 -11.69 14.51
C PRO A 256 27.58 -11.64 14.14
N ILE A 257 26.98 -10.45 14.22
CA ILE A 257 25.61 -10.18 13.77
C ILE A 257 25.64 -8.90 12.95
N THR A 258 25.00 -8.89 11.79
CA THR A 258 24.83 -7.71 10.94
C THR A 258 23.36 -7.35 10.84
N GLU A 259 23.02 -6.23 10.22
CA GLU A 259 21.62 -5.81 9.97
C GLU A 259 20.90 -6.89 9.14
N LEU A 260 21.53 -7.40 8.06
CA LEU A 260 20.97 -8.46 7.22
C LEU A 260 20.78 -9.77 7.99
N SER A 261 21.81 -10.24 8.70
CA SER A 261 21.69 -11.50 9.45
C SER A 261 20.69 -11.42 10.60
N ALA A 262 20.47 -10.23 11.17
CA ALA A 262 19.42 -9.99 12.15
C ALA A 262 18.03 -10.03 11.52
N ALA A 263 17.86 -9.47 10.31
CA ALA A 263 16.61 -9.55 9.55
C ALA A 263 16.26 -11.01 9.20
N GLU A 264 17.22 -11.79 8.71
CA GLU A 264 17.07 -13.22 8.42
C GLU A 264 16.65 -13.99 9.68
N LYS A 265 17.27 -13.69 10.82
CA LYS A 265 16.93 -14.36 12.10
C LYS A 265 15.51 -14.07 12.57
N LEU A 266 15.02 -12.86 12.36
CA LEU A 266 13.62 -12.54 12.64
C LEU A 266 12.67 -13.28 11.71
N TYR A 267 13.01 -13.38 10.41
CA TYR A 267 12.24 -14.17 9.44
C TYR A 267 12.16 -15.66 9.85
N GLU A 268 13.26 -16.26 10.33
CA GLU A 268 13.25 -17.62 10.87
C GLU A 268 12.25 -17.76 12.02
N PHE A 269 12.25 -16.85 13.00
CA PHE A 269 11.31 -16.89 14.14
C PHE A 269 9.85 -16.68 13.71
N ARG A 270 9.59 -15.91 12.67
CA ARG A 270 8.26 -15.77 12.05
C ARG A 270 7.83 -17.05 11.36
N SER A 271 8.75 -17.68 10.61
CA SER A 271 8.49 -18.93 9.88
C SER A 271 8.17 -20.11 10.81
N GLU A 272 8.56 -20.04 12.09
CA GLU A 272 8.15 -21.01 13.11
C GLU A 272 6.68 -20.84 13.56
N GLN A 273 6.05 -19.70 13.26
CA GLN A 273 4.67 -19.44 13.67
C GLN A 273 3.67 -20.07 12.70
N GLU A 274 2.58 -20.58 13.23
CA GLU A 274 1.48 -21.14 12.43
C GLU A 274 0.87 -20.07 11.53
N ASP A 275 0.48 -20.46 10.31
CA ASP A 275 -0.16 -19.63 9.29
C ASP A 275 0.62 -18.39 8.83
N PHE A 276 1.93 -18.31 9.15
CA PHE A 276 2.81 -17.31 8.56
C PHE A 276 2.90 -17.48 7.05
N ILE A 277 2.81 -16.39 6.30
CA ILE A 277 2.88 -16.38 4.84
C ILE A 277 4.21 -15.78 4.38
N ASP A 278 4.48 -14.53 4.75
CA ASP A 278 5.70 -13.79 4.39
C ASP A 278 5.81 -12.51 5.23
N ASN A 279 6.90 -11.75 5.08
CA ASN A 279 6.98 -10.40 5.62
C ASN A 279 5.90 -9.50 5.00
N SER A 280 5.38 -8.55 5.78
CA SER A 280 4.42 -7.55 5.30
C SER A 280 5.08 -6.38 4.56
N PHE A 281 6.37 -6.20 4.77
CA PHE A 281 7.27 -5.27 4.07
C PHE A 281 8.72 -5.70 4.29
N ASP A 282 9.65 -5.16 3.50
CA ASP A 282 11.09 -5.40 3.71
C ASP A 282 11.50 -4.94 5.11
N PRO A 283 12.11 -5.81 5.93
CA PRO A 283 12.41 -5.50 7.31
C PRO A 283 13.44 -4.37 7.42
N ILE A 284 13.10 -3.35 8.19
CA ILE A 284 13.99 -2.25 8.54
C ILE A 284 14.72 -2.63 9.83
N ILE A 285 15.89 -3.20 9.71
CA ILE A 285 16.80 -3.48 10.82
C ILE A 285 17.94 -2.47 10.70
N ALA A 286 17.84 -1.36 11.41
CA ALA A 286 18.72 -0.21 11.22
C ALA A 286 19.50 0.10 12.51
N TYR A 287 20.84 0.00 12.44
CA TYR A 287 21.70 0.22 13.57
C TYR A 287 22.36 1.60 13.54
N GLY A 288 22.38 2.28 14.67
CA GLY A 288 23.04 3.58 14.83
C GLY A 288 22.56 4.61 13.81
N LYS A 289 23.46 5.13 12.96
CA LYS A 289 23.15 6.18 11.98
C LYS A 289 22.15 5.77 10.89
N HIS A 290 22.04 4.48 10.58
CA HIS A 290 21.10 3.99 9.58
C HIS A 290 19.63 4.17 10.03
N ALA A 291 19.38 4.18 11.33
CA ALA A 291 18.04 4.42 11.89
C ALA A 291 17.51 5.85 11.62
N ALA A 292 18.37 6.78 11.23
CA ALA A 292 17.95 8.13 10.82
C ALA A 292 17.43 8.21 9.37
N ILE A 293 17.60 7.15 8.59
CA ILE A 293 17.14 7.06 7.20
C ILE A 293 15.75 6.43 7.19
N VAL A 294 14.73 7.22 6.84
CA VAL A 294 13.34 6.75 6.75
C VAL A 294 13.22 5.67 5.67
N HIS A 295 12.55 4.56 6.02
CA HIS A 295 12.42 3.37 5.16
C HIS A 295 13.76 2.76 4.71
N TYR A 296 14.80 2.85 5.57
CA TYR A 296 16.07 2.17 5.31
C TYR A 296 15.86 0.65 5.28
N PHE A 297 16.53 -0.01 4.36
CA PHE A 297 16.77 -1.45 4.40
C PHE A 297 18.23 -1.72 4.02
N ALA A 298 18.82 -2.70 4.69
CA ALA A 298 20.21 -3.07 4.44
C ALA A 298 20.33 -3.79 3.09
N THR A 299 21.42 -3.49 2.37
CA THR A 299 21.84 -4.24 1.17
C THR A 299 23.23 -4.83 1.45
N PRO A 300 23.71 -5.78 0.64
CA PRO A 300 25.08 -6.30 0.80
C PRO A 300 26.16 -5.20 0.87
N GLU A 301 25.93 -4.06 0.22
CA GLU A 301 26.86 -2.92 0.17
C GLU A 301 26.76 -2.01 1.38
N THR A 302 25.60 -1.97 2.04
CA THR A 302 25.33 -1.08 3.18
C THR A 302 25.31 -1.78 4.51
N ASP A 303 25.31 -3.12 4.51
CA ASP A 303 25.23 -3.95 5.72
C ASP A 303 26.38 -3.66 6.69
N ILE A 304 26.04 -3.45 7.96
CA ILE A 304 27.02 -3.17 9.01
C ILE A 304 26.85 -4.12 10.20
N PRO A 305 27.95 -4.38 10.93
CA PRO A 305 27.88 -5.20 12.15
C PRO A 305 27.14 -4.47 13.28
N LEU A 306 26.41 -5.23 14.08
CA LEU A 306 25.77 -4.77 15.29
C LEU A 306 26.75 -4.87 16.47
N GLU A 307 26.96 -3.74 17.13
CA GLU A 307 27.86 -3.66 18.29
C GLU A 307 27.07 -3.67 19.63
N PRO A 308 27.67 -4.08 20.75
CA PRO A 308 27.00 -4.06 22.07
C PRO A 308 26.93 -2.63 22.64
N SER A 309 26.43 -1.67 21.88
CA SER A 309 26.30 -0.25 22.24
C SER A 309 25.18 0.42 21.41
N GLY A 310 24.64 1.52 21.90
CA GLY A 310 23.63 2.33 21.19
C GLY A 310 22.31 1.60 20.97
N PHE A 311 21.62 1.97 19.89
CA PHE A 311 20.28 1.50 19.56
C PHE A 311 20.22 0.77 18.22
N LEU A 312 19.35 -0.24 18.17
CA LEU A 312 18.85 -0.86 16.96
C LEU A 312 17.36 -0.50 16.81
N LEU A 313 16.99 0.10 15.68
CA LEU A 313 15.61 0.23 15.25
C LEU A 313 15.24 -1.04 14.46
N ALA A 314 14.22 -1.74 14.90
CA ALA A 314 13.64 -2.87 14.20
C ALA A 314 12.19 -2.55 13.88
N ASP A 315 11.92 -2.22 12.61
CA ASP A 315 10.60 -1.94 12.07
C ASP A 315 10.26 -3.03 11.07
N THR A 316 9.31 -3.87 11.41
CA THR A 316 9.09 -5.14 10.74
C THR A 316 7.64 -5.60 10.90
N GLY A 317 7.17 -6.45 9.99
CA GLY A 317 5.84 -7.03 10.07
C GLY A 317 5.74 -8.35 9.33
N GLY A 318 4.64 -9.06 9.52
CA GLY A 318 4.36 -10.32 8.88
C GLY A 318 2.92 -10.42 8.38
N HIS A 319 2.74 -11.12 7.27
CA HIS A 319 1.44 -11.60 6.80
C HIS A 319 1.18 -12.97 7.36
N TYR A 320 0.03 -13.12 7.96
CA TYR A 320 -0.55 -14.38 8.43
C TYR A 320 -1.90 -14.57 7.74
N LYS A 321 -2.42 -15.80 7.69
CA LYS A 321 -3.79 -16.00 7.18
C LYS A 321 -4.84 -15.25 7.97
N GLU A 322 -4.56 -14.99 9.24
CA GLU A 322 -5.42 -14.25 10.15
C GLU A 322 -5.39 -12.75 9.92
N GLY A 323 -4.23 -12.17 9.54
CA GLY A 323 -4.09 -10.73 9.41
C GLY A 323 -2.66 -10.30 9.11
N THR A 324 -2.43 -8.99 9.18
CA THR A 324 -1.15 -8.37 8.88
C THR A 324 -0.64 -7.60 10.09
N THR A 325 0.61 -7.81 10.45
CA THR A 325 1.27 -7.08 11.54
C THR A 325 2.24 -6.04 11.01
N ASP A 326 2.47 -5.03 11.84
CA ASP A 326 3.46 -3.97 11.65
C ASP A 326 3.94 -3.55 13.04
N ILE A 327 5.16 -3.93 13.39
CA ILE A 327 5.69 -3.79 14.75
C ILE A 327 7.07 -3.16 14.71
N THR A 328 7.17 -1.92 15.22
CA THR A 328 8.44 -1.24 15.41
C THR A 328 8.91 -1.34 16.86
N ARG A 329 10.19 -1.62 17.07
CA ARG A 329 10.85 -1.56 18.38
C ARG A 329 12.25 -0.96 18.28
N THR A 330 12.53 -0.01 19.14
CA THR A 330 13.92 0.48 19.39
C THR A 330 14.53 -0.32 20.51
N VAL A 331 15.55 -1.11 20.19
CA VAL A 331 16.21 -2.03 21.13
C VAL A 331 17.55 -1.44 21.55
N VAL A 332 17.75 -1.26 22.88
CA VAL A 332 19.04 -0.88 23.42
C VAL A 332 20.01 -2.07 23.34
N MET A 333 21.15 -1.87 22.66
CA MET A 333 22.13 -2.93 22.41
C MET A 333 23.23 -3.00 23.51
N GLY A 334 23.43 -1.91 24.25
CA GLY A 334 24.39 -1.80 25.32
C GLY A 334 24.20 -0.51 26.13
N PRO A 335 25.26 0.01 26.78
CA PRO A 335 25.17 1.28 27.49
C PRO A 335 24.69 2.40 26.56
N ALA A 336 23.68 3.14 26.98
CA ALA A 336 23.15 4.31 26.28
C ALA A 336 23.64 5.60 26.92
N THR A 337 23.92 6.62 26.12
CA THR A 337 24.27 7.96 26.57
C THR A 337 23.06 8.68 27.18
N GLU A 338 23.31 9.76 27.94
CA GLU A 338 22.21 10.57 28.49
C GLU A 338 21.38 11.26 27.39
N GLU A 339 22.01 11.59 26.29
CA GLU A 339 21.33 12.16 25.12
C GLU A 339 20.39 11.14 24.48
N GLU A 340 20.86 9.92 24.20
CA GLU A 340 20.03 8.83 23.67
C GLU A 340 18.84 8.53 24.59
N LYS A 341 19.05 8.48 25.90
CA LYS A 341 17.97 8.29 26.90
C LYS A 341 16.94 9.42 26.83
N LYS A 342 17.40 10.66 26.67
CA LYS A 342 16.53 11.83 26.57
C LYS A 342 15.63 11.75 25.35
N TYR A 343 16.18 11.47 24.15
CA TYR A 343 15.41 11.35 22.93
C TYR A 343 14.48 10.14 22.95
N PHE A 344 14.96 8.98 23.39
CA PHE A 344 14.14 7.79 23.55
C PHE A 344 12.92 8.06 24.45
N THR A 345 13.14 8.76 25.57
CA THR A 345 12.06 9.11 26.52
C THR A 345 11.06 10.08 25.89
N ALA A 346 11.50 11.06 25.11
CA ALA A 346 10.62 12.00 24.43
C ALA A 346 9.72 11.29 23.40
N VAL A 347 10.30 10.40 22.58
CA VAL A 347 9.55 9.59 21.60
C VAL A 347 8.56 8.66 22.31
N LEU A 348 8.99 7.99 23.39
CA LEU A 348 8.11 7.13 24.18
C LEU A 348 6.93 7.91 24.78
N ARG A 349 7.18 9.11 25.32
CA ARG A 349 6.10 10.00 25.81
C ARG A 349 5.09 10.31 24.70
N GLY A 350 5.56 10.65 23.50
CA GLY A 350 4.71 10.91 22.33
C GLY A 350 3.86 9.70 21.97
N THR A 351 4.46 8.52 21.91
CA THR A 351 3.78 7.24 21.63
C THR A 351 2.69 6.94 22.67
N LEU A 352 3.00 7.09 23.95
CA LEU A 352 2.05 6.85 25.03
C LEU A 352 0.92 7.89 25.06
N ASN A 353 1.22 9.18 24.81
CA ASN A 353 0.21 10.23 24.73
C ASN A 353 -0.79 9.93 23.60
N LEU A 354 -0.29 9.58 22.42
CA LEU A 354 -1.13 9.22 21.28
C LEU A 354 -1.95 7.95 21.57
N GLY A 355 -1.34 6.91 22.12
CA GLY A 355 -2.01 5.65 22.43
C GLY A 355 -3.09 5.78 23.53
N ALA A 356 -2.94 6.74 24.45
CA ALA A 356 -3.92 7.02 25.50
C ALA A 356 -5.00 8.04 25.08
N ALA A 357 -4.90 8.61 23.87
CA ALA A 357 -5.78 9.68 23.43
C ALA A 357 -7.25 9.22 23.33
N ARG A 358 -8.14 10.07 23.83
CA ARG A 358 -9.59 9.95 23.61
C ARG A 358 -10.05 11.13 22.75
N PHE A 359 -10.77 10.83 21.68
CA PHE A 359 -11.19 11.85 20.71
C PHE A 359 -12.61 11.61 20.23
N LEU A 360 -13.25 12.66 19.71
CA LEU A 360 -14.61 12.60 19.21
C LEU A 360 -14.65 11.98 17.80
N HIS A 361 -15.78 11.39 17.47
CA HIS A 361 -16.06 10.93 16.11
C HIS A 361 -15.91 12.09 15.11
N GLY A 362 -15.22 11.84 13.99
CA GLY A 362 -14.88 12.87 12.98
C GLY A 362 -13.50 13.50 13.19
N CYS A 363 -12.83 13.26 14.32
CA CYS A 363 -11.42 13.61 14.49
C CYS A 363 -10.57 12.76 13.52
N THR A 364 -9.58 13.38 12.89
CA THR A 364 -8.67 12.74 11.92
C THR A 364 -7.26 12.53 12.50
N GLY A 365 -6.46 11.72 11.86
CA GLY A 365 -5.06 11.51 12.23
C GLY A 365 -4.26 12.80 12.29
N VAL A 366 -4.54 13.77 11.41
CA VAL A 366 -3.90 15.10 11.42
C VAL A 366 -4.12 15.84 12.75
N ASN A 367 -5.30 15.69 13.37
CA ASN A 367 -5.56 16.31 14.67
C ASN A 367 -4.81 15.61 15.81
N LEU A 368 -4.55 14.32 15.69
CA LEU A 368 -3.90 13.50 16.71
C LEU A 368 -2.37 13.55 16.63
N ASP A 369 -1.81 13.86 15.49
CA ASP A 369 -0.38 13.88 15.19
C ASP A 369 0.43 14.72 16.21
N ILE A 370 -0.11 15.85 16.64
CA ILE A 370 0.51 16.73 17.65
C ILE A 370 0.83 16.00 18.97
N LEU A 371 0.03 15.01 19.37
CA LEU A 371 0.24 14.27 20.61
C LEU A 371 1.55 13.46 20.58
N ALA A 372 1.94 12.99 19.41
CA ALA A 372 3.21 12.30 19.20
C ALA A 372 4.39 13.28 19.08
N ARG A 373 4.20 14.44 18.41
CA ARG A 373 5.28 15.40 18.13
C ARG A 373 5.60 16.34 19.29
N GLN A 374 4.60 16.68 20.11
CA GLN A 374 4.76 17.69 21.18
C GLN A 374 5.98 17.46 22.08
N PRO A 375 6.30 16.26 22.59
CA PRO A 375 7.48 16.07 23.44
C PRO A 375 8.81 16.33 22.73
N LEU A 376 8.88 16.20 21.40
CA LEU A 376 10.04 16.55 20.60
C LEU A 376 10.09 18.04 20.32
N TRP A 377 8.97 18.67 20.00
CA TRP A 377 8.90 20.13 19.79
C TRP A 377 9.30 20.92 21.05
N GLU A 378 9.00 20.40 22.25
CA GLU A 378 9.48 20.98 23.52
C GLU A 378 11.02 20.99 23.63
N MET A 379 11.70 20.18 22.81
CA MET A 379 13.15 20.08 22.74
C MET A 379 13.75 20.82 21.52
N GLY A 380 12.89 21.40 20.66
CA GLY A 380 13.29 22.01 19.40
C GLY A 380 13.55 21.01 18.27
N GLU A 381 13.07 19.78 18.42
CA GLU A 381 13.28 18.66 17.48
C GLU A 381 11.97 18.22 16.83
N ASP A 382 12.08 17.52 15.70
CA ASP A 382 10.92 16.92 15.00
C ASP A 382 11.39 15.71 14.17
N PHE A 383 10.43 14.89 13.73
CA PHE A 383 10.63 13.83 12.74
C PHE A 383 9.90 14.18 11.43
N LYS A 384 10.49 13.80 10.27
CA LYS A 384 10.04 14.18 8.93
C LYS A 384 9.37 13.02 8.18
N HIS A 385 8.62 12.18 8.89
CA HIS A 385 7.84 11.07 8.30
C HIS A 385 6.42 11.07 8.86
N GLY A 386 5.55 10.18 8.37
CA GLY A 386 4.21 9.99 8.93
C GLY A 386 4.28 9.45 10.36
N THR A 387 3.29 9.80 11.20
CA THR A 387 3.25 9.36 12.60
C THR A 387 2.74 7.93 12.73
N GLY A 388 1.81 7.52 11.86
CA GLY A 388 1.29 6.16 11.87
C GLY A 388 0.07 5.99 10.96
N HIS A 389 -0.44 4.77 10.93
CA HIS A 389 -1.56 4.34 10.10
C HIS A 389 -2.34 3.20 10.77
N GLY A 390 -3.47 2.80 10.18
CA GLY A 390 -4.22 1.62 10.60
C GLY A 390 -3.48 0.33 10.22
N VAL A 391 -3.77 -0.78 10.90
CA VAL A 391 -3.16 -2.10 10.73
C VAL A 391 -4.22 -3.15 10.39
N GLY A 392 -3.78 -4.22 9.71
CA GLY A 392 -4.58 -5.40 9.40
C GLY A 392 -5.07 -5.52 7.99
#